data_988fe49bc47821370735aa357d3fba6a
#
_entry.id   988fe49bc47821370735aa357d3fba6a
#
_cell.length_a   1.000
_cell.length_b   1.000
_cell.length_c   1.000
_cell.angle_alpha   90.00
_cell.angle_beta   90.00
_cell.angle_gamma   90.00
#
_symmetry.space_group_name_H-M   'P 1'
#
loop_
_entity.id
_entity.type
_entity.pdbx_description
1 polymer ?
#
loop_
_entity_poly.entity_id
_entity_poly.type
_entity_poly.pdbx_seq_one_letter_code
_entity_poly.pdbx_strand_id
1 'polypeptide(L)'
;KSPSIYDCIELYCSKEMLSGENAWFNDKTNKKEDVNRGILFWNLPSVLIIDLKRWGETGRKINKLVNAPLVDADFSKHVNGYNKENNIYDLYGVCNHYGGVQGGHYTAFVKNANGKWYEFNDTSIREMKESEIVSSRSYCFFYRKKV
;
A
#
# COMPACT_ATOMS: atom_id res chain seq x y z
N LYS A 1 -15.71 6.83 8.25
CA LYS A 1 -14.89 7.29 7.12
C LYS A 1 -14.02 6.12 6.67
N SER A 2 -13.92 5.87 5.36
CA SER A 2 -13.00 4.86 4.82
C SER A 2 -11.57 5.36 4.98
N PRO A 3 -10.60 4.49 5.36
CA PRO A 3 -9.21 4.86 5.43
C PRO A 3 -8.64 5.17 4.02
N SER A 4 -7.54 5.89 4.00
CA SER A 4 -6.72 6.12 2.81
C SER A 4 -5.45 5.27 2.82
N ILE A 5 -4.75 5.19 1.70
CA ILE A 5 -3.41 4.58 1.65
C ILE A 5 -2.43 5.30 2.59
N TYR A 6 -2.61 6.59 2.82
CA TYR A 6 -1.79 7.36 3.77
C TYR A 6 -1.99 6.88 5.21
N ASP A 7 -3.25 6.64 5.62
CA ASP A 7 -3.55 6.08 6.95
C ASP A 7 -2.94 4.69 7.11
N CYS A 8 -2.93 3.88 6.04
CA CYS A 8 -2.30 2.56 6.04
C CYS A 8 -0.77 2.67 6.18
N ILE A 9 -0.12 3.62 5.51
CA ILE A 9 1.32 3.86 5.61
C ILE A 9 1.67 4.38 7.01
N GLU A 10 0.89 5.29 7.57
CA GLU A 10 1.09 5.81 8.93
C GLU A 10 0.99 4.68 9.97
N LEU A 11 0.01 3.79 9.82
CA LEU A 11 -0.12 2.61 10.68
C LEU A 11 1.08 1.66 10.52
N TYR A 12 1.53 1.42 9.28
CA TYR A 12 2.68 0.56 8.99
C TYR A 12 3.99 1.10 9.60
N CYS A 13 4.14 2.43 9.64
CA CYS A 13 5.29 3.12 10.21
C CYS A 13 5.15 3.41 11.71
N SER A 14 4.00 3.07 12.32
CA SER A 14 3.77 3.33 13.73
C SER A 14 4.77 2.59 14.62
N LYS A 15 5.16 3.24 15.71
CA LYS A 15 6.06 2.62 16.69
C LYS A 15 5.28 1.68 17.61
N GLU A 16 5.87 0.53 17.88
CA GLU A 16 5.42 -0.42 18.91
C GLU A 16 6.42 -0.50 20.04
N MET A 17 5.94 -0.63 21.27
CA MET A 17 6.77 -0.86 22.44
C MET A 17 7.03 -2.37 22.57
N LEU A 18 8.29 -2.76 22.53
CA LEU A 18 8.73 -4.11 22.87
C LEU A 18 9.12 -4.13 24.34
N SER A 19 8.35 -4.81 25.17
CA SER A 19 8.55 -4.86 26.64
C SER A 19 8.28 -6.26 27.21
N GLY A 20 8.66 -6.50 28.44
CA GLY A 20 8.47 -7.77 29.14
C GLY A 20 9.13 -8.94 28.42
N GLU A 21 8.38 -9.98 28.09
CA GLU A 21 8.91 -11.15 27.36
C GLU A 21 9.39 -10.82 25.96
N ASN A 22 8.77 -9.81 25.32
CA ASN A 22 9.13 -9.32 23.98
C ASN A 22 10.18 -8.21 24.00
N ALA A 23 10.73 -7.84 25.18
CA ALA A 23 11.78 -6.82 25.29
C ALA A 23 13.01 -7.22 24.45
N TRP A 24 13.64 -6.23 23.85
CA TRP A 24 14.82 -6.44 23.02
C TRP A 24 16.03 -6.83 23.87
N PHE A 25 16.75 -7.88 23.45
CA PHE A 25 17.99 -8.27 24.11
C PHE A 25 19.15 -7.42 23.56
N ASN A 26 19.78 -6.67 24.48
CA ASN A 26 20.92 -5.82 24.16
C ASN A 26 22.23 -6.57 24.43
N ASP A 27 22.94 -6.95 23.38
CA ASP A 27 24.20 -7.71 23.47
C ASP A 27 25.31 -6.94 24.20
N LYS A 28 25.26 -5.60 24.22
CA LYS A 28 26.27 -4.77 24.89
C LYS A 28 26.09 -4.76 26.41
N THR A 29 24.84 -4.73 26.87
CA THR A 29 24.50 -4.72 28.31
C THR A 29 24.19 -6.10 28.84
N ASN A 30 24.03 -7.08 27.95
CA ASN A 30 23.65 -8.47 28.23
C ASN A 30 22.33 -8.56 29.02
N LYS A 31 21.37 -7.67 28.70
CA LYS A 31 20.05 -7.57 29.34
C LYS A 31 18.94 -7.35 28.34
N LYS A 32 17.71 -7.75 28.73
CA LYS A 32 16.51 -7.32 28.04
C LYS A 32 16.16 -5.88 28.41
N GLU A 33 15.88 -5.07 27.40
CA GLU A 33 15.56 -3.65 27.56
C GLU A 33 14.27 -3.34 26.78
N ASP A 34 13.43 -2.48 27.36
CA ASP A 34 12.24 -2.00 26.69
C ASP A 34 12.63 -0.99 25.62
N VAL A 35 12.18 -1.23 24.38
CA VAL A 35 12.53 -0.38 23.23
C VAL A 35 11.30 -0.08 22.37
N ASN A 36 11.32 1.10 21.75
CA ASN A 36 10.38 1.43 20.66
C ASN A 36 10.94 0.96 19.32
N ARG A 37 10.20 0.12 18.63
CA ARG A 37 10.51 -0.35 17.28
C ARG A 37 9.55 0.28 16.28
N GLY A 38 10.04 0.68 15.13
CA GLY A 38 9.23 1.20 14.02
C GLY A 38 9.95 1.09 12.69
N ILE A 39 9.22 1.34 11.61
CA ILE A 39 9.73 1.34 10.24
C ILE A 39 9.72 2.78 9.73
N LEU A 40 10.78 3.18 9.05
CA LEU A 40 10.90 4.48 8.38
C LEU A 40 11.33 4.25 6.94
N PHE A 41 10.70 4.96 6.00
CA PHE A 41 11.16 4.98 4.62
C PHE A 41 12.30 5.99 4.48
N TRP A 42 13.47 5.53 4.06
CA TRP A 42 14.60 6.39 3.77
C TRP A 42 14.44 7.12 2.44
N ASN A 43 14.03 6.39 1.42
CA ASN A 43 13.63 6.91 0.11
C ASN A 43 12.52 6.04 -0.49
N LEU A 44 11.90 6.53 -1.57
CA LEU A 44 10.89 5.78 -2.32
C LEU A 44 11.37 5.56 -3.77
N PRO A 45 11.08 4.39 -4.36
CA PRO A 45 11.49 4.02 -5.71
C PRO A 45 10.71 4.79 -6.79
N SER A 46 11.19 4.74 -8.04
CA SER A 46 10.48 5.32 -9.20
C SER A 46 9.13 4.64 -9.46
N VAL A 47 9.04 3.35 -9.17
CA VAL A 47 7.78 2.58 -9.16
C VAL A 47 7.51 2.12 -7.74
N LEU A 48 6.45 2.67 -7.14
CA LEU A 48 6.02 2.34 -5.78
C LEU A 48 4.83 1.38 -5.86
N ILE A 49 4.99 0.21 -5.27
CA ILE A 49 3.92 -0.79 -5.16
C ILE A 49 3.43 -0.81 -3.72
N ILE A 50 2.12 -0.59 -3.54
CA ILE A 50 1.48 -0.63 -2.23
C ILE A 50 0.53 -1.83 -2.20
N ASP A 51 0.91 -2.84 -1.46
CA ASP A 51 0.11 -4.05 -1.22
C ASP A 51 -0.68 -3.89 0.08
N LEU A 52 -1.99 -4.10 0.01
CA LEU A 52 -2.86 -4.02 1.18
C LEU A 52 -2.91 -5.38 1.89
N LYS A 53 -2.46 -5.40 3.16
CA LYS A 53 -2.54 -6.59 4.01
C LYS A 53 -4.01 -6.88 4.39
N ARG A 54 -4.74 -7.52 3.45
CA ARG A 54 -6.19 -7.77 3.57
C ARG A 54 -6.54 -9.06 4.28
N TRP A 55 -5.57 -9.91 4.59
CA TRP A 55 -5.82 -11.18 5.25
C TRP A 55 -5.53 -11.07 6.75
N GLY A 56 -6.57 -11.25 7.57
CA GLY A 56 -6.42 -11.32 9.02
C GLY A 56 -5.92 -12.69 9.48
N GLU A 57 -5.57 -12.81 10.75
CA GLU A 57 -5.08 -14.05 11.38
C GLU A 57 -6.05 -15.23 11.25
N THR A 58 -7.35 -14.95 11.16
CA THR A 58 -8.40 -15.96 10.97
C THR A 58 -8.56 -16.41 9.50
N GLY A 59 -7.72 -15.90 8.58
CA GLY A 59 -7.87 -16.14 7.14
C GLY A 59 -9.06 -15.40 6.50
N ARG A 60 -9.78 -14.56 7.25
CA ARG A 60 -10.89 -13.77 6.73
C ARG A 60 -10.39 -12.56 5.99
N LYS A 61 -10.87 -12.37 4.74
CA LYS A 61 -10.51 -11.20 3.93
C LYS A 61 -11.19 -9.93 4.42
N ILE A 62 -10.42 -8.87 4.55
CA ILE A 62 -10.90 -7.51 4.85
C ILE A 62 -11.26 -6.81 3.55
N ASN A 63 -12.57 -6.67 3.28
CA ASN A 63 -13.10 -6.04 2.07
C ASN A 63 -13.45 -4.56 2.27
N LYS A 64 -12.70 -3.85 3.11
CA LYS A 64 -12.90 -2.43 3.37
C LYS A 64 -12.36 -1.60 2.21
N LEU A 65 -13.09 -0.56 1.78
CA LEU A 65 -12.57 0.42 0.84
C LEU A 65 -11.39 1.15 1.48
N VAL A 66 -10.27 1.22 0.74
CA VAL A 66 -9.12 2.07 1.04
C VAL A 66 -9.01 3.10 -0.07
N ASN A 67 -9.14 4.38 0.26
CA ASN A 67 -9.06 5.46 -0.71
C ASN A 67 -7.62 5.64 -1.18
N ALA A 68 -7.44 5.82 -2.49
CA ALA A 68 -6.16 6.04 -3.11
C ALA A 68 -6.28 7.13 -4.19
N PRO A 69 -5.45 8.18 -4.16
CA PRO A 69 -5.48 9.21 -5.20
C PRO A 69 -4.99 8.63 -6.53
N LEU A 70 -5.63 9.04 -7.63
CA LEU A 70 -5.25 8.61 -8.98
C LEU A 70 -4.09 9.45 -9.52
N VAL A 71 -4.02 10.72 -9.12
CA VAL A 71 -3.00 11.68 -9.56
C VAL A 71 -2.45 12.44 -8.36
N ASP A 72 -1.22 12.91 -8.48
CA ASP A 72 -0.56 13.76 -7.50
C ASP A 72 -0.56 13.18 -6.07
N ALA A 73 -0.40 11.85 -5.95
CA ALA A 73 -0.23 11.21 -4.65
C ALA A 73 1.11 11.64 -4.03
N ASP A 74 1.05 12.46 -2.99
CA ASP A 74 2.24 12.99 -2.30
C ASP A 74 2.60 12.10 -1.09
N PHE A 75 3.72 11.40 -1.21
CA PHE A 75 4.30 10.57 -0.15
C PHE A 75 5.49 11.23 0.54
N SER A 76 5.80 12.50 0.26
CA SER A 76 6.99 13.20 0.75
C SER A 76 7.07 13.21 2.28
N LYS A 77 5.94 13.37 2.99
CA LYS A 77 5.89 13.36 4.45
C LYS A 77 6.30 12.03 5.09
N HIS A 78 6.28 10.94 4.33
CA HIS A 78 6.64 9.60 4.82
C HIS A 78 8.13 9.25 4.58
N VAL A 79 8.86 10.12 3.86
CA VAL A 79 10.29 9.93 3.58
C VAL A 79 11.13 10.61 4.64
N ASN A 80 12.09 9.90 5.22
CA ASN A 80 12.97 10.41 6.29
C ASN A 80 14.42 10.62 5.84
N GLY A 81 14.78 10.22 4.61
CA GLY A 81 16.10 10.38 4.04
C GLY A 81 16.36 11.77 3.46
N TYR A 82 17.44 11.89 2.67
CA TYR A 82 17.87 13.16 2.09
C TYR A 82 16.93 13.71 1.02
N ASN A 83 16.26 12.85 0.26
CA ASN A 83 15.33 13.23 -0.82
C ASN A 83 13.88 13.24 -0.34
N LYS A 84 13.60 14.07 0.67
CA LYS A 84 12.24 14.19 1.25
C LYS A 84 11.24 14.86 0.32
N GLU A 85 11.70 15.75 -0.54
CA GLU A 85 10.88 16.50 -1.47
C GLU A 85 10.64 15.73 -2.76
N ASN A 86 9.58 16.11 -3.50
CA ASN A 86 9.25 15.55 -4.81
C ASN A 86 8.99 14.03 -4.82
N ASN A 87 8.32 13.51 -3.78
CA ASN A 87 7.81 12.15 -3.79
C ASN A 87 6.33 12.11 -4.22
N ILE A 88 6.07 12.71 -5.38
CA ILE A 88 4.75 12.81 -6.01
C ILE A 88 4.59 11.73 -7.07
N TYR A 89 3.46 11.04 -7.04
CA TYR A 89 3.22 9.86 -7.87
C TYR A 89 1.83 9.91 -8.52
N ASP A 90 1.74 9.28 -9.69
CA ASP A 90 0.46 8.99 -10.33
C ASP A 90 0.20 7.49 -10.32
N LEU A 91 -1.04 7.12 -10.03
CA LEU A 91 -1.51 5.73 -10.10
C LEU A 91 -1.63 5.34 -11.57
N TYR A 92 -1.04 4.20 -11.95
CA TYR A 92 -1.15 3.67 -13.30
C TYR A 92 -1.65 2.23 -13.37
N GLY A 93 -1.76 1.57 -12.24
CA GLY A 93 -2.25 0.19 -12.18
C GLY A 93 -2.86 -0.15 -10.83
N VAL A 94 -3.88 -0.98 -10.85
CA VAL A 94 -4.51 -1.59 -9.68
C VAL A 94 -4.71 -3.07 -9.95
N CYS A 95 -4.18 -3.92 -9.09
CA CYS A 95 -4.54 -5.33 -9.05
C CYS A 95 -5.74 -5.49 -8.11
N ASN A 96 -6.81 -6.09 -8.59
CA ASN A 96 -8.00 -6.42 -7.81
C ASN A 96 -8.03 -7.90 -7.47
N HIS A 97 -8.60 -8.25 -6.33
CA HIS A 97 -8.82 -9.62 -5.93
C HIS A 97 -10.26 -9.84 -5.48
N TYR A 98 -10.89 -10.84 -6.05
CA TYR A 98 -12.24 -11.31 -5.74
C TYR A 98 -12.15 -12.67 -5.05
N GLY A 99 -13.04 -12.96 -4.10
CA GLY A 99 -13.08 -14.27 -3.44
C GLY A 99 -12.29 -14.33 -2.14
N GLY A 100 -11.90 -15.54 -1.76
CA GLY A 100 -11.32 -15.89 -0.47
C GLY A 100 -9.94 -16.56 -0.57
N VAL A 101 -9.45 -17.10 0.57
CA VAL A 101 -8.14 -17.78 0.66
C VAL A 101 -8.10 -19.07 -0.18
N GLN A 102 -9.22 -19.80 -0.25
CA GLN A 102 -9.28 -21.09 -0.92
C GLN A 102 -9.55 -21.00 -2.43
N GLY A 103 -9.78 -19.80 -2.94
CA GLY A 103 -10.03 -19.56 -4.35
C GLY A 103 -10.48 -18.12 -4.58
N GLY A 104 -10.05 -17.59 -5.70
CA GLY A 104 -10.35 -16.22 -6.07
C GLY A 104 -9.99 -15.92 -7.51
N HIS A 105 -10.27 -14.73 -7.91
CA HIS A 105 -10.02 -14.23 -9.25
C HIS A 105 -9.34 -12.86 -9.18
N TYR A 106 -8.35 -12.66 -10.04
CA TYR A 106 -7.64 -11.40 -10.15
C TYR A 106 -8.02 -10.69 -11.44
N THR A 107 -8.17 -9.38 -11.36
CA THR A 107 -8.27 -8.50 -12.53
C THR A 107 -7.30 -7.33 -12.38
N ALA A 108 -6.95 -6.70 -13.49
CA ALA A 108 -6.10 -5.52 -13.49
C ALA A 108 -6.84 -4.32 -14.07
N PHE A 109 -6.71 -3.17 -13.42
CA PHE A 109 -7.07 -1.88 -13.98
C PHE A 109 -5.77 -1.16 -14.34
N VAL A 110 -5.63 -0.73 -15.59
CA VAL A 110 -4.37 -0.15 -16.09
C VAL A 110 -4.67 1.13 -16.85
N LYS A 111 -3.90 2.17 -16.57
CA LYS A 111 -3.89 3.41 -17.37
C LYS A 111 -2.92 3.23 -18.53
N ASN A 112 -3.46 3.19 -19.76
CA ASN A 112 -2.67 3.02 -20.96
C ASN A 112 -2.03 4.34 -21.43
N ALA A 113 -1.14 4.26 -22.41
CA ALA A 113 -0.42 5.41 -22.96
C ALA A 113 -1.34 6.48 -23.56
N ASN A 114 -2.56 6.12 -23.98
CA ASN A 114 -3.59 7.05 -24.44
C ASN A 114 -4.28 7.84 -23.33
N GLY A 115 -3.86 7.66 -22.05
CA GLY A 115 -4.41 8.33 -20.88
C GLY A 115 -5.70 7.73 -20.35
N LYS A 116 -6.25 6.71 -20.98
CA LYS A 116 -7.49 6.05 -20.57
C LYS A 116 -7.22 4.83 -19.71
N TRP A 117 -8.18 4.53 -18.83
CA TRP A 117 -8.17 3.35 -17.98
C TRP A 117 -8.92 2.18 -18.63
N TYR A 118 -8.36 0.99 -18.46
CA TYR A 118 -8.93 -0.26 -18.95
C TYR A 118 -8.92 -1.33 -17.85
N GLU A 119 -9.99 -2.10 -17.79
CA GLU A 119 -10.04 -3.36 -17.05
C GLU A 119 -9.53 -4.48 -17.97
N PHE A 120 -8.62 -5.29 -17.44
CA PHE A 120 -8.17 -6.54 -18.02
C PHE A 120 -8.67 -7.67 -17.13
N ASN A 121 -9.55 -8.49 -17.67
CA ASN A 121 -10.16 -9.64 -17.00
C ASN A 121 -10.05 -10.84 -17.93
N ASP A 122 -9.00 -11.64 -17.74
CA ASP A 122 -8.57 -12.70 -18.66
C ASP A 122 -8.47 -12.19 -20.12
N THR A 123 -9.32 -12.66 -21.01
CA THR A 123 -9.39 -12.24 -22.41
C THR A 123 -10.28 -11.02 -22.66
N SER A 124 -10.98 -10.55 -21.64
CA SER A 124 -11.92 -9.41 -21.75
C SER A 124 -11.23 -8.11 -21.42
N ILE A 125 -11.41 -7.10 -22.25
CA ILE A 125 -10.90 -5.73 -22.06
C ILE A 125 -12.06 -4.75 -22.16
N ARG A 126 -12.16 -3.86 -21.15
CA ARG A 126 -13.22 -2.84 -21.08
C ARG A 126 -12.61 -1.48 -20.71
N GLU A 127 -12.98 -0.41 -21.43
CA GLU A 127 -12.66 0.96 -21.00
C GLU A 127 -13.42 1.31 -19.72
N MET A 128 -12.76 2.03 -18.80
CA MET A 128 -13.28 2.36 -17.47
C MET A 128 -13.28 3.85 -17.22
N LYS A 129 -14.19 4.29 -16.34
CA LYS A 129 -14.18 5.64 -15.79
C LYS A 129 -13.27 5.70 -14.57
N GLU A 130 -12.65 6.85 -14.33
CA GLU A 130 -11.77 7.05 -13.17
C GLU A 130 -12.46 6.79 -11.83
N SER A 131 -13.77 7.06 -11.74
CA SER A 131 -14.56 6.79 -10.52
C SER A 131 -14.71 5.30 -10.17
N GLU A 132 -14.39 4.40 -11.10
CA GLU A 132 -14.48 2.94 -10.90
C GLU A 132 -13.16 2.30 -10.46
N ILE A 133 -12.03 3.03 -10.51
CA ILE A 133 -10.68 2.47 -10.38
C ILE A 133 -10.39 1.99 -8.96
N VAL A 134 -10.78 2.76 -7.95
CA VAL A 134 -10.55 2.42 -6.54
C VAL A 134 -11.79 1.85 -5.92
N SER A 135 -11.70 0.62 -5.44
CA SER A 135 -12.85 -0.11 -4.86
C SER A 135 -12.42 -0.95 -3.65
N SER A 136 -13.39 -1.58 -2.98
CA SER A 136 -13.12 -2.54 -1.91
C SER A 136 -12.38 -3.81 -2.39
N ARG A 137 -12.27 -4.02 -3.69
CA ARG A 137 -11.56 -5.13 -4.33
C ARG A 137 -10.10 -4.82 -4.64
N SER A 138 -9.72 -3.53 -4.60
CA SER A 138 -8.33 -3.09 -4.82
C SER A 138 -7.41 -3.78 -3.82
N TYR A 139 -6.39 -4.47 -4.31
CA TYR A 139 -5.48 -5.30 -3.54
C TYR A 139 -4.06 -4.74 -3.55
N CYS A 140 -3.51 -4.44 -4.76
CA CYS A 140 -2.25 -3.73 -4.93
C CYS A 140 -2.44 -2.49 -5.77
N PHE A 141 -1.76 -1.40 -5.38
CA PHE A 141 -1.70 -0.14 -6.14
C PHE A 141 -0.30 0.05 -6.72
N PHE A 142 -0.22 0.40 -7.99
CA PHE A 142 1.01 0.64 -8.72
C PHE A 142 1.12 2.12 -9.07
N TYR A 143 2.04 2.80 -8.40
CA TYR A 143 2.31 4.21 -8.57
C TYR A 143 3.63 4.44 -9.31
N ARG A 144 3.65 5.44 -10.21
CA ARG A 144 4.85 5.90 -10.90
C ARG A 144 5.19 7.31 -10.44
N LYS A 145 6.45 7.52 -10.06
CA LYS A 145 6.97 8.83 -9.66
C LYS A 145 6.88 9.82 -10.81
N LYS A 146 6.40 11.02 -10.53
CA LYS A 146 6.45 12.13 -11.50
C LYS A 146 7.90 12.64 -11.60
N VAL A 147 8.32 12.93 -12.82
CA VAL A 147 9.65 13.49 -13.15
C VAL A 147 9.56 15.00 -13.17
#